data_ab98ddcceff738a387c64dfdf6f20f93
#
_entry.id   ab98ddcceff738a387c64dfdf6f20f93
#
_cell.length_a   1.000
_cell.length_b   1.000
_cell.length_c   1.000
_cell.angle_alpha   90.00
_cell.angle_beta   90.00
_cell.angle_gamma   90.00
#
_symmetry.space_group_name_H-M   'P 1'
#
loop_
_entity.id
_entity.type
_entity.pdbx_description
1 polymer ?
#
loop_
_entity_poly.entity_id
_entity_poly.type
_entity_poly.pdbx_seq_one_letter_code
_entity_poly.pdbx_strand_id
1 'polypeptide(L)'
;MGVLDGRVAIVTGASRGIGAEIARRFAAEGAAVAVAARTTEAGQSQFAGTIAETAAQIRAGGGTALAIAANLARPADRERIVAETVRELGQPDILVSNAAVTYFTPVEGFTAKQFALMFAVQVEAPFQLAQLVLPGMRERGAGWILNISSIAARHPVIPPGQFAGRGSTVYGMCKAAIERFSTGLAAEVYTDNIAVNALSPTKVVPTPGTIFHHLTSEGAENSEPPTVMAEAALLLCHREPRSLTGRVAYSQELLAELDVPVPLA
;
A
#
# COMPACT_ATOMS: atom_id res chain seq x y z
N MET A 1 14.00 -2.00 -21.28
CA MET A 1 13.17 -2.97 -20.52
C MET A 1 13.21 -2.57 -19.08
N GLY A 2 12.05 -2.35 -18.47
CA GLY A 2 11.95 -2.01 -17.06
C GLY A 2 12.10 -3.26 -16.16
N VAL A 3 12.37 -3.06 -14.87
CA VAL A 3 12.58 -4.19 -13.94
C VAL A 3 11.30 -4.97 -13.61
N LEU A 4 10.12 -4.47 -14.01
CA LEU A 4 8.82 -5.11 -13.86
C LEU A 4 8.18 -5.50 -15.20
N ASP A 5 8.94 -5.51 -16.29
CA ASP A 5 8.41 -5.91 -17.61
C ASP A 5 7.72 -7.28 -17.56
N GLY A 6 6.50 -7.32 -18.10
CA GLY A 6 5.67 -8.53 -18.16
C GLY A 6 5.01 -8.93 -16.85
N ARG A 7 5.18 -8.19 -15.74
CA ARG A 7 4.52 -8.45 -14.46
C ARG A 7 3.17 -7.75 -14.37
N VAL A 8 2.26 -8.34 -13.61
CA VAL A 8 0.94 -7.79 -13.28
C VAL A 8 0.91 -7.40 -11.82
N ALA A 9 0.56 -6.14 -11.53
CA ALA A 9 0.46 -5.61 -10.18
C ALA A 9 -0.96 -5.16 -9.83
N ILE A 10 -1.43 -5.49 -8.63
CA ILE A 10 -2.63 -4.91 -8.03
C ILE A 10 -2.18 -3.87 -6.99
N VAL A 11 -2.66 -2.63 -7.10
CA VAL A 11 -2.42 -1.58 -6.11
C VAL A 11 -3.74 -1.06 -5.56
N THR A 12 -3.98 -1.26 -4.28
CA THR A 12 -5.20 -0.79 -3.61
C THR A 12 -5.03 0.64 -3.05
N GLY A 13 -6.12 1.42 -3.00
CA GLY A 13 -6.05 2.82 -2.58
C GLY A 13 -5.27 3.69 -3.58
N ALA A 14 -5.26 3.31 -4.87
CA ALA A 14 -4.43 3.93 -5.90
C ALA A 14 -5.10 5.13 -6.60
N SER A 15 -6.13 5.74 -6.00
CA SER A 15 -6.74 6.96 -6.55
C SER A 15 -5.93 8.24 -6.28
N ARG A 16 -5.00 8.22 -5.32
CA ARG A 16 -4.21 9.38 -4.87
C ARG A 16 -3.03 8.98 -3.98
N GLY A 17 -2.16 9.96 -3.66
CA GLY A 17 -1.09 9.82 -2.68
C GLY A 17 -0.14 8.66 -2.98
N ILE A 18 0.30 7.95 -1.94
CA ILE A 18 1.29 6.87 -2.02
C ILE A 18 0.86 5.79 -3.02
N GLY A 19 -0.39 5.34 -2.97
CA GLY A 19 -0.87 4.26 -3.85
C GLY A 19 -0.87 4.64 -5.33
N ALA A 20 -1.26 5.88 -5.67
CA ALA A 20 -1.20 6.37 -7.05
C ALA A 20 0.26 6.50 -7.53
N GLU A 21 1.18 6.93 -6.67
CA GLU A 21 2.59 7.06 -7.02
C GLU A 21 3.24 5.68 -7.24
N ILE A 22 2.98 4.71 -6.35
CA ILE A 22 3.43 3.32 -6.54
C ILE A 22 2.91 2.76 -7.87
N ALA A 23 1.62 2.98 -8.18
CA ALA A 23 1.03 2.50 -9.42
C ALA A 23 1.72 3.09 -10.67
N ARG A 24 1.99 4.41 -10.67
CA ARG A 24 2.72 5.08 -11.76
C ARG A 24 4.16 4.56 -11.88
N ARG A 25 4.86 4.43 -10.74
CA ARG A 25 6.25 3.96 -10.71
C ARG A 25 6.39 2.53 -11.23
N PHE A 26 5.46 1.64 -10.83
CA PHE A 26 5.45 0.26 -11.32
C PHE A 26 5.15 0.18 -12.82
N ALA A 27 4.19 0.97 -13.29
CA ALA A 27 3.88 1.03 -14.71
C ALA A 27 5.05 1.60 -15.55
N ALA A 28 5.78 2.57 -15.04
CA ALA A 28 6.98 3.11 -15.68
C ALA A 28 8.11 2.07 -15.80
N GLU A 29 8.11 1.05 -14.93
CA GLU A 29 9.02 -0.11 -14.99
C GLU A 29 8.44 -1.30 -15.78
N GLY A 30 7.35 -1.09 -16.51
CA GLY A 30 6.80 -2.09 -17.43
C GLY A 30 5.70 -2.99 -16.86
N ALA A 31 5.27 -2.81 -15.60
CA ALA A 31 4.17 -3.58 -15.06
C ALA A 31 2.82 -3.18 -15.68
N ALA A 32 1.94 -4.15 -15.91
CA ALA A 32 0.52 -3.91 -16.10
C ALA A 32 -0.15 -3.73 -14.73
N VAL A 33 -0.80 -2.58 -14.47
CA VAL A 33 -1.24 -2.21 -13.12
C VAL A 33 -2.77 -2.12 -13.02
N ALA A 34 -3.36 -2.93 -12.14
CA ALA A 34 -4.73 -2.76 -11.69
C ALA A 34 -4.77 -1.72 -10.55
N VAL A 35 -5.36 -0.55 -10.82
CA VAL A 35 -5.54 0.54 -9.85
C VAL A 35 -6.92 0.43 -9.22
N ALA A 36 -6.98 0.06 -7.94
CA ALA A 36 -8.23 -0.21 -7.25
C ALA A 36 -8.51 0.81 -6.13
N ALA A 37 -9.67 1.46 -6.17
CA ALA A 37 -10.19 2.28 -5.09
C ALA A 37 -11.70 2.56 -5.27
N ARG A 38 -12.31 3.25 -4.29
CA ARG A 38 -13.73 3.61 -4.32
C ARG A 38 -14.03 4.81 -5.24
N THR A 39 -13.09 5.75 -5.33
CA THR A 39 -13.28 7.03 -6.04
C THR A 39 -12.97 6.84 -7.53
N THR A 40 -13.99 6.80 -8.34
CA THR A 40 -13.90 6.63 -9.80
C THR A 40 -13.94 7.95 -10.55
N GLU A 41 -14.71 8.92 -10.04
CA GLU A 41 -14.97 10.21 -10.67
C GLU A 41 -14.73 11.35 -9.68
N ALA A 42 -14.42 12.53 -10.22
CA ALA A 42 -14.27 13.74 -9.43
C ALA A 42 -15.59 14.07 -8.69
N GLY A 43 -15.48 14.56 -7.46
CA GLY A 43 -16.64 14.89 -6.62
C GLY A 43 -17.21 13.74 -5.78
N GLN A 44 -16.84 12.49 -6.04
CA GLN A 44 -17.24 11.34 -5.18
C GLN A 44 -16.53 11.29 -3.83
N SER A 45 -15.51 12.10 -3.64
CA SER A 45 -14.74 12.21 -2.40
C SER A 45 -14.44 13.68 -2.11
N GLN A 46 -14.34 14.03 -0.83
CA GLN A 46 -13.81 15.34 -0.41
C GLN A 46 -12.34 15.55 -0.80
N PHE A 47 -11.64 14.50 -1.19
CA PHE A 47 -10.23 14.54 -1.61
C PHE A 47 -10.12 14.44 -3.13
N ALA A 48 -9.23 15.24 -3.71
CA ALA A 48 -8.88 15.16 -5.13
C ALA A 48 -8.22 13.81 -5.47
N GLY A 49 -8.32 13.42 -6.73
CA GLY A 49 -7.74 12.20 -7.30
C GLY A 49 -8.72 11.02 -7.42
N THR A 50 -8.67 10.36 -8.55
CA THR A 50 -9.54 9.23 -8.93
C THR A 50 -8.71 8.09 -9.52
N ILE A 51 -9.26 6.86 -9.55
CA ILE A 51 -8.60 5.75 -10.26
C ILE A 51 -8.59 5.97 -11.77
N ALA A 52 -9.59 6.66 -12.30
CA ALA A 52 -9.63 7.02 -13.71
C ALA A 52 -8.47 7.94 -14.10
N GLU A 53 -8.20 8.98 -13.29
CA GLU A 53 -7.06 9.88 -13.48
C GLU A 53 -5.71 9.14 -13.37
N THR A 54 -5.54 8.30 -12.33
CA THR A 54 -4.30 7.52 -12.18
C THR A 54 -4.08 6.58 -13.37
N ALA A 55 -5.11 5.86 -13.81
CA ALA A 55 -5.01 4.99 -14.97
C ALA A 55 -4.76 5.77 -16.28
N ALA A 56 -5.37 6.96 -16.44
CA ALA A 56 -5.13 7.82 -17.62
C ALA A 56 -3.68 8.33 -17.64
N GLN A 57 -3.12 8.74 -16.50
CA GLN A 57 -1.72 9.16 -16.37
C GLN A 57 -0.74 8.04 -16.73
N ILE A 58 -0.99 6.82 -16.26
CA ILE A 58 -0.19 5.63 -16.61
C ILE A 58 -0.22 5.38 -18.11
N ARG A 59 -1.42 5.39 -18.73
CA ARG A 59 -1.55 5.16 -20.18
C ARG A 59 -0.92 6.28 -21.01
N ALA A 60 -1.03 7.53 -20.57
CA ALA A 60 -0.37 8.66 -21.23
C ALA A 60 1.16 8.54 -21.19
N GLY A 61 1.73 7.90 -20.16
CA GLY A 61 3.13 7.55 -20.09
C GLY A 61 3.52 6.28 -20.87
N GLY A 62 2.60 5.70 -21.65
CA GLY A 62 2.85 4.46 -22.43
C GLY A 62 2.68 3.16 -21.65
N GLY A 63 2.30 3.21 -20.37
CA GLY A 63 2.08 2.03 -19.52
C GLY A 63 0.68 1.42 -19.70
N THR A 64 0.50 0.23 -19.10
CA THR A 64 -0.78 -0.48 -19.07
C THR A 64 -1.45 -0.33 -17.71
N ALA A 65 -2.71 0.12 -17.68
CA ALA A 65 -3.47 0.25 -16.44
C ALA A 65 -4.95 -0.15 -16.60
N LEU A 66 -5.49 -0.82 -15.58
CA LEU A 66 -6.90 -1.17 -15.42
C LEU A 66 -7.46 -0.48 -14.18
N ALA A 67 -8.49 0.36 -14.32
CA ALA A 67 -9.16 0.99 -13.20
C ALA A 67 -10.30 0.09 -12.69
N ILE A 68 -10.27 -0.29 -11.40
CA ILE A 68 -11.27 -1.15 -10.76
C ILE A 68 -11.90 -0.43 -9.59
N ALA A 69 -13.19 -0.07 -9.73
CA ALA A 69 -13.97 0.53 -8.64
C ALA A 69 -14.23 -0.51 -7.54
N ALA A 70 -13.75 -0.31 -6.33
CA ALA A 70 -13.91 -1.29 -5.26
C ALA A 70 -13.96 -0.67 -3.86
N ASN A 71 -14.87 -1.18 -3.03
CA ASN A 71 -14.94 -0.88 -1.60
C ASN A 71 -14.37 -2.06 -0.80
N LEU A 72 -13.15 -1.90 -0.30
CA LEU A 72 -12.45 -2.97 0.44
C LEU A 72 -13.13 -3.41 1.74
N ALA A 73 -14.11 -2.67 2.25
CA ALA A 73 -14.96 -3.13 3.35
C ALA A 73 -15.95 -4.25 2.93
N ARG A 74 -16.05 -4.54 1.62
CA ARG A 74 -16.95 -5.57 1.05
C ARG A 74 -16.13 -6.75 0.54
N PRO A 75 -16.29 -7.97 1.07
CA PRO A 75 -15.57 -9.16 0.60
C PRO A 75 -15.72 -9.40 -0.91
N ALA A 76 -16.93 -9.29 -1.46
CA ALA A 76 -17.18 -9.46 -2.89
C ALA A 76 -16.40 -8.49 -3.79
N ASP A 77 -16.12 -7.26 -3.32
CA ASP A 77 -15.30 -6.32 -4.07
C ASP A 77 -13.81 -6.72 -4.07
N ARG A 78 -13.33 -7.37 -3.01
CA ARG A 78 -11.97 -7.90 -2.94
C ARG A 78 -11.78 -9.06 -3.92
N GLU A 79 -12.74 -9.98 -3.99
CA GLU A 79 -12.78 -11.08 -4.98
C GLU A 79 -12.81 -10.53 -6.41
N ARG A 80 -13.65 -9.52 -6.66
CA ARG A 80 -13.80 -8.88 -7.96
C ARG A 80 -12.52 -8.19 -8.43
N ILE A 81 -11.77 -7.53 -7.53
CA ILE A 81 -10.46 -6.94 -7.88
C ILE A 81 -9.55 -8.00 -8.51
N VAL A 82 -9.40 -9.15 -7.85
CA VAL A 82 -8.51 -10.21 -8.35
C VAL A 82 -9.07 -10.83 -9.63
N ALA A 83 -10.36 -11.15 -9.68
CA ALA A 83 -11.00 -11.76 -10.84
C ALA A 83 -10.91 -10.87 -12.10
N GLU A 84 -11.18 -9.56 -11.96
CA GLU A 84 -11.06 -8.62 -13.08
C GLU A 84 -9.60 -8.43 -13.51
N THR A 85 -8.66 -8.38 -12.56
CA THR A 85 -7.23 -8.32 -12.89
C THR A 85 -6.79 -9.54 -13.68
N VAL A 86 -7.16 -10.74 -13.24
CA VAL A 86 -6.82 -12.00 -13.92
C VAL A 86 -7.39 -12.02 -15.34
N ARG A 87 -8.64 -11.59 -15.50
CA ARG A 87 -9.31 -11.59 -16.81
C ARG A 87 -8.69 -10.61 -17.80
N GLU A 88 -8.31 -9.41 -17.36
CA GLU A 88 -7.92 -8.31 -18.25
C GLU A 88 -6.40 -8.16 -18.40
N LEU A 89 -5.64 -8.46 -17.36
CA LEU A 89 -4.18 -8.26 -17.32
C LEU A 89 -3.39 -9.55 -17.16
N GLY A 90 -4.01 -10.60 -16.64
CA GLY A 90 -3.33 -11.84 -16.29
C GLY A 90 -3.18 -12.02 -14.77
N GLN A 91 -2.54 -13.13 -14.39
CA GLN A 91 -2.35 -13.50 -12.98
C GLN A 91 -1.47 -12.47 -12.25
N PRO A 92 -1.89 -11.96 -11.09
CA PRO A 92 -1.11 -10.98 -10.33
C PRO A 92 0.21 -11.56 -9.81
N ASP A 93 1.32 -10.91 -10.16
CA ASP A 93 2.66 -11.18 -9.61
C ASP A 93 2.91 -10.36 -8.36
N ILE A 94 2.31 -9.17 -8.27
CA ILE A 94 2.53 -8.20 -7.21
C ILE A 94 1.18 -7.77 -6.63
N LEU A 95 1.07 -7.80 -5.28
CA LEU A 95 -0.04 -7.22 -4.54
C LEU A 95 0.47 -6.11 -3.61
N VAL A 96 -0.01 -4.87 -3.81
CA VAL A 96 0.25 -3.75 -2.90
C VAL A 96 -1.03 -3.38 -2.16
N SER A 97 -1.06 -3.70 -0.87
CA SER A 97 -2.14 -3.35 0.06
C SER A 97 -1.84 -1.99 0.69
N ASN A 98 -2.28 -0.91 0.02
CA ASN A 98 -2.03 0.46 0.46
C ASN A 98 -3.29 1.18 0.97
N ALA A 99 -4.47 0.74 0.62
CA ALA A 99 -5.72 1.41 1.02
C ALA A 99 -5.84 1.55 2.55
N ALA A 100 -6.22 2.73 3.00
CA ALA A 100 -6.49 3.02 4.40
C ALA A 100 -7.75 3.87 4.56
N VAL A 101 -8.41 3.72 5.70
CA VAL A 101 -9.37 4.66 6.25
C VAL A 101 -8.96 4.96 7.68
N THR A 102 -8.91 6.23 8.05
CA THR A 102 -8.31 6.64 9.33
C THR A 102 -9.29 7.52 10.11
N TYR A 103 -9.46 7.20 11.37
CA TYR A 103 -10.10 8.04 12.36
C TYR A 103 -9.11 8.26 13.49
N PHE A 104 -8.81 9.53 13.79
CA PHE A 104 -7.97 9.92 14.92
C PHE A 104 -8.88 10.35 16.07
N THR A 105 -9.38 9.37 16.81
CA THR A 105 -10.33 9.54 17.92
C THR A 105 -9.80 8.80 19.14
N PRO A 106 -9.82 9.38 20.34
CA PRO A 106 -9.51 8.67 21.58
C PRO A 106 -10.35 7.41 21.74
N VAL A 107 -9.82 6.40 22.43
CA VAL A 107 -10.45 5.07 22.54
C VAL A 107 -11.88 5.17 23.09
N GLU A 108 -12.12 6.02 24.09
CA GLU A 108 -13.42 6.23 24.71
C GLU A 108 -14.50 6.78 23.76
N GLY A 109 -14.09 7.56 22.74
CA GLY A 109 -15.00 8.13 21.72
C GLY A 109 -15.06 7.30 20.43
N PHE A 110 -14.39 6.16 20.37
CA PHE A 110 -14.32 5.36 19.16
C PHE A 110 -15.57 4.50 18.98
N THR A 111 -16.32 4.71 17.91
CA THR A 111 -17.53 3.91 17.68
C THR A 111 -17.19 2.52 17.12
N ALA A 112 -18.04 1.52 17.43
CA ALA A 112 -17.90 0.18 16.89
C ALA A 112 -17.90 0.16 15.34
N LYS A 113 -18.67 1.05 14.70
CA LYS A 113 -18.72 1.20 13.24
C LYS A 113 -17.37 1.69 12.66
N GLN A 114 -16.76 2.68 13.30
CA GLN A 114 -15.44 3.18 12.89
C GLN A 114 -14.35 2.10 13.06
N PHE A 115 -14.37 1.41 14.20
CA PHE A 115 -13.47 0.30 14.50
C PHE A 115 -13.58 -0.80 13.44
N ALA A 116 -14.79 -1.31 13.21
CA ALA A 116 -15.05 -2.36 12.22
C ALA A 116 -14.61 -1.94 10.81
N LEU A 117 -14.88 -0.69 10.39
CA LEU A 117 -14.47 -0.20 9.08
C LEU A 117 -12.95 -0.13 8.93
N MET A 118 -12.22 0.33 9.96
CA MET A 118 -10.77 0.39 9.93
C MET A 118 -10.15 -1.00 9.82
N PHE A 119 -10.63 -1.96 10.60
CA PHE A 119 -10.18 -3.34 10.54
C PHE A 119 -10.52 -4.01 9.22
N ALA A 120 -11.74 -3.83 8.71
CA ALA A 120 -12.16 -4.39 7.42
C ALA A 120 -11.25 -3.93 6.26
N VAL A 121 -10.86 -2.64 6.25
CA VAL A 121 -10.06 -2.09 5.16
C VAL A 121 -8.55 -2.34 5.33
N GLN A 122 -8.03 -2.26 6.57
CA GLN A 122 -6.58 -2.27 6.80
C GLN A 122 -6.03 -3.60 7.30
N VAL A 123 -6.89 -4.54 7.71
CA VAL A 123 -6.46 -5.86 8.22
C VAL A 123 -7.10 -6.98 7.41
N GLU A 124 -8.44 -7.04 7.36
CA GLU A 124 -9.14 -8.12 6.66
C GLU A 124 -8.93 -8.08 5.14
N ALA A 125 -8.96 -6.89 4.54
CA ALA A 125 -8.78 -6.79 3.08
C ALA A 125 -7.39 -7.22 2.62
N PRO A 126 -6.26 -6.79 3.20
CA PRO A 126 -4.94 -7.33 2.89
C PRO A 126 -4.85 -8.84 3.08
N PHE A 127 -5.42 -9.37 4.16
CA PHE A 127 -5.45 -10.81 4.42
C PHE A 127 -6.21 -11.57 3.32
N GLN A 128 -7.44 -11.18 2.99
CA GLN A 128 -8.23 -11.86 1.97
C GLN A 128 -7.63 -11.70 0.57
N LEU A 129 -7.12 -10.51 0.22
CA LEU A 129 -6.43 -10.31 -1.07
C LEU A 129 -5.20 -11.21 -1.20
N ALA A 130 -4.41 -11.35 -0.12
CA ALA A 130 -3.29 -12.29 -0.10
C ALA A 130 -3.76 -13.73 -0.34
N GLN A 131 -4.84 -14.19 0.35
CA GLN A 131 -5.42 -15.52 0.12
C GLN A 131 -5.82 -15.74 -1.35
N LEU A 132 -6.35 -14.71 -2.01
CA LEU A 132 -6.81 -14.80 -3.40
C LEU A 132 -5.67 -14.85 -4.43
N VAL A 133 -4.53 -14.18 -4.17
CA VAL A 133 -3.41 -14.15 -5.13
C VAL A 133 -2.39 -15.26 -4.91
N LEU A 134 -2.27 -15.78 -3.68
CA LEU A 134 -1.28 -16.81 -3.32
C LEU A 134 -1.32 -18.07 -4.19
N PRO A 135 -2.48 -18.64 -4.55
CA PRO A 135 -2.50 -19.84 -5.41
C PRO A 135 -1.80 -19.62 -6.74
N GLY A 136 -2.08 -18.52 -7.43
CA GLY A 136 -1.43 -18.19 -8.70
C GLY A 136 0.06 -17.86 -8.55
N MET A 137 0.47 -17.22 -7.44
CA MET A 137 1.90 -16.98 -7.15
C MET A 137 2.65 -18.29 -6.91
N ARG A 138 2.06 -19.22 -6.16
CA ARG A 138 2.63 -20.58 -5.95
C ARG A 138 2.79 -21.36 -7.23
N GLU A 139 1.79 -21.33 -8.09
CA GLU A 139 1.83 -22.02 -9.40
C GLU A 139 2.98 -21.52 -10.28
N ARG A 140 3.27 -20.20 -10.23
CA ARG A 140 4.39 -19.60 -10.99
C ARG A 140 5.74 -19.69 -10.25
N GLY A 141 5.78 -20.07 -8.99
CA GLY A 141 6.99 -20.16 -8.17
C GLY A 141 7.65 -18.80 -7.88
N ALA A 142 6.87 -17.71 -7.96
CA ALA A 142 7.32 -16.35 -7.59
C ALA A 142 6.13 -15.43 -7.30
N GLY A 143 6.32 -14.48 -6.38
CA GLY A 143 5.33 -13.46 -6.06
C GLY A 143 5.83 -12.42 -5.06
N TRP A 144 5.17 -11.26 -5.02
CA TRP A 144 5.51 -10.17 -4.11
C TRP A 144 4.24 -9.59 -3.48
N ILE A 145 4.18 -9.60 -2.16
CA ILE A 145 3.09 -8.98 -1.39
C ILE A 145 3.71 -7.86 -0.54
N LEU A 146 3.22 -6.65 -0.74
CA LEU A 146 3.65 -5.46 -0.03
C LEU A 146 2.47 -4.83 0.71
N ASN A 147 2.59 -4.70 2.02
CA ASN A 147 1.60 -4.04 2.86
C ASN A 147 2.14 -2.68 3.33
N ILE A 148 1.39 -1.60 3.09
CA ILE A 148 1.79 -0.26 3.51
C ILE A 148 1.42 -0.06 4.98
N SER A 149 2.46 0.07 5.80
CA SER A 149 2.38 0.30 7.24
C SER A 149 2.50 1.79 7.61
N SER A 150 2.87 2.07 8.82
CA SER A 150 3.08 3.40 9.37
C SER A 150 3.96 3.32 10.62
N ILE A 151 4.70 4.38 10.93
CA ILE A 151 5.41 4.54 12.21
C ILE A 151 4.47 4.38 13.42
N ALA A 152 3.16 4.57 13.24
CA ALA A 152 2.16 4.33 14.27
C ALA A 152 2.04 2.86 14.72
N ALA A 153 2.62 1.90 13.98
CA ALA A 153 2.74 0.50 14.39
C ALA A 153 3.74 0.29 15.55
N ARG A 154 4.71 1.19 15.69
CA ARG A 154 5.70 1.12 16.78
C ARG A 154 5.01 1.31 18.14
N HIS A 155 5.49 0.59 19.15
CA HIS A 155 5.00 0.78 20.51
C HIS A 155 5.33 2.20 21.00
N PRO A 156 4.35 2.91 21.57
CA PRO A 156 4.59 4.25 22.12
C PRO A 156 5.52 4.20 23.33
N VAL A 157 6.34 5.23 23.48
CA VAL A 157 7.23 5.39 24.63
C VAL A 157 6.43 5.97 25.80
N ILE A 158 6.74 5.56 27.03
CA ILE A 158 6.18 6.11 28.27
C ILE A 158 7.32 6.74 29.07
N PRO A 159 7.23 7.99 29.55
CA PRO A 159 6.09 8.93 29.39
C PRO A 159 5.90 9.38 27.94
N PRO A 160 4.64 9.66 27.54
CA PRO A 160 4.31 9.96 26.15
C PRO A 160 4.86 11.33 25.70
N GLY A 161 5.32 11.39 24.45
CA GLY A 161 5.73 12.64 23.81
C GLY A 161 4.54 13.52 23.41
N GLN A 162 4.83 14.70 22.85
CA GLN A 162 3.84 15.73 22.48
C GLN A 162 2.77 15.27 21.46
N PHE A 163 2.99 14.17 20.75
CA PHE A 163 2.04 13.59 19.80
C PHE A 163 1.13 12.52 20.40
N ALA A 164 1.35 12.15 21.66
CA ALA A 164 0.45 11.25 22.38
C ALA A 164 -0.93 11.90 22.58
N GLY A 165 -1.97 11.10 22.60
CA GLY A 165 -3.34 11.59 22.78
C GLY A 165 -4.04 12.07 21.51
N ARG A 166 -3.42 11.95 20.33
CA ARG A 166 -4.07 12.27 19.04
C ARG A 166 -5.07 11.21 18.56
N GLY A 167 -5.44 10.23 19.38
CA GLY A 167 -6.38 9.19 19.01
C GLY A 167 -5.84 8.18 17.98
N SER A 168 -4.54 7.97 17.91
CA SER A 168 -3.90 7.07 16.93
C SER A 168 -3.89 5.59 17.35
N THR A 169 -4.42 5.25 18.54
CA THR A 169 -4.34 3.88 19.10
C THR A 169 -4.91 2.82 18.17
N VAL A 170 -6.15 3.00 17.67
CA VAL A 170 -6.78 2.01 16.77
C VAL A 170 -6.07 1.95 15.42
N TYR A 171 -5.59 3.10 14.92
CA TYR A 171 -4.77 3.11 13.72
C TYR A 171 -3.45 2.34 13.90
N GLY A 172 -2.76 2.57 15.01
CA GLY A 172 -1.56 1.82 15.37
C GLY A 172 -1.81 0.33 15.51
N MET A 173 -2.94 -0.08 16.11
CA MET A 173 -3.36 -1.49 16.16
C MET A 173 -3.48 -2.11 14.76
N CYS A 174 -4.14 -1.44 13.81
CA CYS A 174 -4.26 -1.94 12.44
C CYS A 174 -2.88 -2.08 11.79
N LYS A 175 -1.99 -1.09 11.98
CA LYS A 175 -0.65 -1.11 11.38
C LYS A 175 0.28 -2.15 12.02
N ALA A 176 0.22 -2.33 13.33
CA ALA A 176 0.93 -3.42 14.02
C ALA A 176 0.41 -4.81 13.58
N ALA A 177 -0.92 -4.95 13.39
CA ALA A 177 -1.51 -6.19 12.89
C ALA A 177 -1.02 -6.53 11.48
N ILE A 178 -0.92 -5.54 10.58
CA ILE A 178 -0.45 -5.78 9.21
C ILE A 178 1.06 -6.08 9.15
N GLU A 179 1.88 -5.48 10.02
CA GLU A 179 3.31 -5.82 10.14
C GLU A 179 3.48 -7.26 10.64
N ARG A 180 2.72 -7.65 11.68
CA ARG A 180 2.76 -9.02 12.20
C ARG A 180 2.25 -10.03 11.17
N PHE A 181 1.21 -9.69 10.42
CA PHE A 181 0.73 -10.50 9.30
C PHE A 181 1.80 -10.66 8.23
N SER A 182 2.45 -9.59 7.81
CA SER A 182 3.49 -9.61 6.77
C SER A 182 4.65 -10.52 7.13
N THR A 183 5.19 -10.40 8.35
CA THR A 183 6.31 -11.22 8.81
C THR A 183 5.91 -12.69 9.01
N GLY A 184 4.68 -12.94 9.46
CA GLY A 184 4.15 -14.30 9.61
C GLY A 184 3.95 -15.00 8.27
N LEU A 185 3.28 -14.31 7.33
CA LEU A 185 3.04 -14.85 6.00
C LEU A 185 4.35 -15.05 5.23
N ALA A 186 5.34 -14.16 5.38
CA ALA A 186 6.66 -14.35 4.77
C ALA A 186 7.31 -15.69 5.17
N ALA A 187 7.19 -16.08 6.44
CA ALA A 187 7.70 -17.36 6.91
C ALA A 187 6.90 -18.54 6.33
N GLU A 188 5.57 -18.42 6.23
CA GLU A 188 4.70 -19.48 5.69
C GLU A 188 4.96 -19.77 4.20
N VAL A 189 5.26 -18.73 3.40
CA VAL A 189 5.40 -18.84 1.94
C VAL A 189 6.86 -18.78 1.46
N TYR A 190 7.82 -18.85 2.39
CA TYR A 190 9.25 -18.73 2.06
C TYR A 190 9.71 -19.78 1.05
N THR A 191 9.26 -21.03 1.21
CA THR A 191 9.59 -22.13 0.30
C THR A 191 8.92 -22.01 -1.05
N ASP A 192 7.81 -21.25 -1.14
CA ASP A 192 7.08 -21.00 -2.37
C ASP A 192 7.74 -19.90 -3.23
N ASN A 193 8.87 -19.32 -2.77
CA ASN A 193 9.55 -18.20 -3.39
C ASN A 193 8.65 -16.96 -3.54
N ILE A 194 7.92 -16.62 -2.48
CA ILE A 194 7.05 -15.44 -2.42
C ILE A 194 7.57 -14.49 -1.34
N ALA A 195 7.86 -13.25 -1.74
CA ALA A 195 8.25 -12.18 -0.83
C ALA A 195 7.02 -11.54 -0.19
N VAL A 196 7.04 -11.35 1.13
CA VAL A 196 6.02 -10.60 1.84
C VAL A 196 6.68 -9.58 2.77
N ASN A 197 6.39 -8.30 2.57
CA ASN A 197 7.01 -7.22 3.31
C ASN A 197 5.98 -6.20 3.80
N ALA A 198 6.32 -5.47 4.86
CA ALA A 198 5.64 -4.25 5.28
C ALA A 198 6.56 -3.05 5.03
N LEU A 199 6.01 -1.96 4.47
CA LEU A 199 6.74 -0.73 4.20
C LEU A 199 6.03 0.45 4.87
N SER A 200 6.78 1.20 5.65
CA SER A 200 6.35 2.42 6.33
C SER A 200 7.10 3.63 5.77
N PRO A 201 6.48 4.80 5.66
CA PRO A 201 7.24 6.00 5.40
C PRO A 201 8.13 6.33 6.61
N THR A 202 9.34 6.84 6.35
CA THR A 202 10.27 7.31 7.39
C THR A 202 9.81 8.67 7.95
N LYS A 203 9.30 9.54 7.07
CA LYS A 203 8.68 10.82 7.41
C LYS A 203 7.22 10.85 6.96
N VAL A 204 6.44 11.80 7.46
CA VAL A 204 5.04 11.94 7.01
C VAL A 204 5.00 12.29 5.52
N VAL A 205 4.26 11.53 4.74
CA VAL A 205 4.04 11.83 3.32
C VAL A 205 2.88 12.81 3.18
N PRO A 206 3.06 13.98 2.53
CA PRO A 206 1.97 14.91 2.22
C PRO A 206 1.01 14.27 1.21
N THR A 207 -0.10 13.78 1.72
CA THR A 207 -1.22 13.26 0.93
C THR A 207 -2.48 14.04 1.28
N PRO A 208 -3.51 14.03 0.45
CA PRO A 208 -4.77 14.69 0.82
C PRO A 208 -5.32 14.25 2.20
N GLY A 209 -5.11 12.99 2.58
CA GLY A 209 -5.52 12.47 3.89
C GLY A 209 -4.68 13.00 5.04
N THR A 210 -3.35 13.00 4.93
CA THR A 210 -2.44 13.46 5.99
C THR A 210 -2.54 14.98 6.18
N ILE A 211 -2.74 15.73 5.11
CA ILE A 211 -2.99 17.19 5.17
C ILE A 211 -4.34 17.48 5.85
N PHE A 212 -5.39 16.75 5.48
CA PHE A 212 -6.71 16.89 6.12
C PHE A 212 -6.70 16.63 7.63
N HIS A 213 -5.91 15.66 8.06
CA HIS A 213 -5.76 15.34 9.49
C HIS A 213 -4.70 16.21 10.19
N HIS A 214 -4.20 17.25 9.54
CA HIS A 214 -3.18 18.17 10.08
C HIS A 214 -1.92 17.45 10.60
N LEU A 215 -1.53 16.35 9.97
CA LEU A 215 -0.30 15.60 10.30
C LEU A 215 0.92 16.22 9.62
N THR A 216 0.72 16.90 8.49
CA THR A 216 1.75 17.61 7.71
C THR A 216 1.08 18.65 6.81
N SER A 217 1.91 19.43 6.11
CA SER A 217 1.51 20.35 5.02
C SER A 217 2.41 20.11 3.81
N GLU A 218 2.02 20.66 2.65
CA GLU A 218 2.90 20.67 1.49
C GLU A 218 4.20 21.43 1.80
N GLY A 219 5.34 20.86 1.43
CA GLY A 219 6.65 21.46 1.67
C GLY A 219 7.13 21.46 3.12
N ALA A 220 6.47 20.74 4.04
CA ALA A 220 6.92 20.63 5.43
C ALA A 220 8.31 19.97 5.50
N GLU A 221 9.27 20.56 6.23
CA GLU A 221 10.65 20.07 6.34
C GLU A 221 10.74 18.62 6.86
N ASN A 222 9.81 18.22 7.74
CA ASN A 222 9.74 16.85 8.26
C ASN A 222 8.76 15.97 7.48
N SER A 223 8.75 16.12 6.16
CA SER A 223 7.97 15.28 5.25
C SER A 223 8.87 14.62 4.19
N GLU A 224 8.33 13.60 3.52
CA GLU A 224 8.96 12.99 2.35
C GLU A 224 7.93 12.92 1.20
N PRO A 225 8.35 13.13 -0.05
CA PRO A 225 7.44 13.02 -1.19
C PRO A 225 7.01 11.56 -1.39
N PRO A 226 5.81 11.32 -1.97
CA PRO A 226 5.33 9.96 -2.22
C PRO A 226 6.21 9.14 -3.16
N THR A 227 7.08 9.78 -3.95
CA THR A 227 8.10 9.15 -4.81
C THR A 227 9.09 8.30 -4.02
N VAL A 228 9.45 8.71 -2.79
CA VAL A 228 10.34 7.94 -1.89
C VAL A 228 9.71 6.60 -1.53
N MET A 229 8.42 6.61 -1.19
CA MET A 229 7.66 5.39 -0.92
C MET A 229 7.53 4.51 -2.17
N ALA A 230 7.34 5.11 -3.33
CA ALA A 230 7.21 4.37 -4.59
C ALA A 230 8.52 3.69 -5.00
N GLU A 231 9.66 4.35 -4.79
CA GLU A 231 10.98 3.74 -5.05
C GLU A 231 11.28 2.60 -4.07
N ALA A 232 11.03 2.80 -2.77
CA ALA A 232 11.19 1.75 -1.77
C ALA A 232 10.25 0.55 -2.04
N ALA A 233 9.01 0.81 -2.48
CA ALA A 233 8.07 -0.23 -2.89
C ALA A 233 8.58 -1.02 -4.11
N LEU A 234 9.16 -0.34 -5.10
CA LEU A 234 9.77 -0.98 -6.25
C LEU A 234 10.87 -1.95 -5.83
N LEU A 235 11.78 -1.54 -4.95
CA LEU A 235 12.86 -2.39 -4.45
C LEU A 235 12.34 -3.67 -3.79
N LEU A 236 11.27 -3.57 -3.00
CA LEU A 236 10.64 -4.71 -2.32
C LEU A 236 9.84 -5.63 -3.26
N CYS A 237 9.52 -5.18 -4.47
CA CYS A 237 8.64 -5.89 -5.40
C CYS A 237 9.32 -6.33 -6.71
N HIS A 238 10.63 -6.07 -6.91
CA HIS A 238 11.31 -6.53 -8.11
C HIS A 238 12.48 -7.49 -7.85
N ARG A 239 13.11 -7.40 -6.68
CA ARG A 239 14.25 -8.24 -6.34
C ARG A 239 13.82 -9.71 -6.16
N GLU A 240 14.80 -10.61 -6.22
CA GLU A 240 14.58 -12.03 -5.97
C GLU A 240 13.84 -12.20 -4.63
N PRO A 241 12.66 -12.90 -4.61
CA PRO A 241 11.79 -12.89 -3.43
C PRO A 241 12.45 -13.32 -2.13
N ARG A 242 13.28 -14.37 -2.15
CA ARG A 242 13.95 -14.86 -0.95
C ARG A 242 15.03 -13.93 -0.41
N SER A 243 15.58 -13.06 -1.27
CA SER A 243 16.63 -12.12 -0.86
C SER A 243 16.09 -10.97 -0.02
N LEU A 244 14.81 -10.63 -0.18
CA LEU A 244 14.20 -9.45 0.47
C LEU A 244 12.74 -9.75 0.88
N THR A 245 12.59 -10.55 1.94
CA THR A 245 11.28 -10.94 2.49
C THR A 245 11.25 -10.89 4.01
N GLY A 246 10.07 -10.80 4.61
CA GLY A 246 9.88 -10.74 6.06
C GLY A 246 10.30 -9.41 6.70
N ARG A 247 10.45 -8.35 5.90
CA ARG A 247 10.91 -7.04 6.37
C ARG A 247 9.75 -6.18 6.86
N VAL A 248 10.02 -5.47 7.96
CA VAL A 248 9.28 -4.26 8.34
C VAL A 248 10.23 -3.10 8.04
N ALA A 249 10.10 -2.54 6.85
CA ALA A 249 11.04 -1.55 6.31
C ALA A 249 10.50 -0.13 6.44
N TYR A 250 11.42 0.84 6.51
CA TYR A 250 11.14 2.26 6.42
C TYR A 250 11.75 2.81 5.12
N SER A 251 11.02 3.67 4.42
CA SER A 251 11.33 4.09 3.05
C SER A 251 12.78 4.58 2.87
N GLN A 252 13.18 5.64 3.57
CA GLN A 252 14.54 6.21 3.42
C GLN A 252 15.62 5.28 3.99
N GLU A 253 15.33 4.56 5.09
CA GLU A 253 16.26 3.60 5.68
C GLU A 253 16.54 2.44 4.72
N LEU A 254 15.50 1.93 4.03
CA LEU A 254 15.65 0.88 3.03
C LEU A 254 16.45 1.35 1.81
N LEU A 255 16.18 2.56 1.30
CA LEU A 255 16.94 3.12 0.19
C LEU A 255 18.42 3.25 0.55
N ALA A 256 18.72 3.77 1.74
CA ALA A 256 20.11 3.91 2.22
C ALA A 256 20.79 2.54 2.41
N GLU A 257 20.10 1.55 2.98
CA GLU A 257 20.63 0.17 3.14
C GLU A 257 21.01 -0.47 1.80
N LEU A 258 20.27 -0.16 0.74
CA LEU A 258 20.45 -0.75 -0.58
C LEU A 258 21.22 0.14 -1.55
N ASP A 259 21.86 1.20 -1.06
CA ASP A 259 22.64 2.18 -1.83
C ASP A 259 21.85 2.83 -3.00
N VAL A 260 20.54 3.05 -2.79
CA VAL A 260 19.68 3.72 -3.77
C VAL A 260 19.49 5.18 -3.38
N PRO A 261 19.73 6.14 -4.28
CA PRO A 261 19.52 7.55 -3.98
C PRO A 261 18.06 7.84 -3.61
N VAL A 262 17.84 8.66 -2.58
CA VAL A 262 16.50 9.16 -2.25
C VAL A 262 16.02 10.08 -3.37
N PRO A 263 14.87 9.82 -4.00
CA PRO A 263 14.33 10.70 -5.03
C PRO A 263 14.14 12.12 -4.51
N LEU A 264 14.58 13.10 -5.31
CA LEU A 264 14.29 14.50 -5.03
C LEU A 264 12.80 14.78 -5.24
N ALA A 265 12.27 15.75 -4.48
CA ALA A 265 10.87 16.16 -4.54
C ALA A 265 10.52 16.80 -5.88
#